data_6a9598d2bf41d65e2f29cccaf1587ea9
#
_entry.id   6a9598d2bf41d65e2f29cccaf1587ea9
#
_cell.length_a   1.000
_cell.length_b   1.000
_cell.length_c   1.000
_cell.angle_alpha   90.00
_cell.angle_beta   90.00
_cell.angle_gamma   90.00
#
_symmetry.space_group_name_H-M   'P 1'
#
loop_
_entity.id
_entity.type
_entity.pdbx_description
1 polymer ?
#
loop_
_entity_poly.entity_id
_entity_poly.type
_entity_poly.pdbx_seq_one_letter_code
_entity_poly.pdbx_strand_id
1 'polypeptide(L)'
;PIAGPWDSPHVVKRNSFPNVLNDIKLYYIDYLDKIMNQKNSLGLNECFLDTDNPIELFKIWMEKAKKHEIKDPNALSLATSDKDGNPSVRMVLLKNVSEKGFTFYTNLNSKKSLDIKKNPKGAMCFYWKSLSRQIIVIGSIAQVEDSIADKYFNSRDYESRIGAWASNQSETLRSRNDLLKKINEYKQKYPKTNNLPRPKHWSGWNLTPSSIEFWLHASNRIHERLKYKKVNNEWQKVLLNP
;
A
#
# COMPACT_ATOMS: atom_id res chain seq x y z
N PRO A 1 -77.73 -7.84 30.70
CA PRO A 1 -76.93 -8.99 30.45
C PRO A 1 -75.50 -8.65 30.09
N ILE A 2 -74.69 -8.81 31.01
CA ILE A 2 -73.47 -9.53 31.16
C ILE A 2 -72.29 -8.98 30.26
N ALA A 3 -71.51 -8.10 30.90
CA ALA A 3 -70.14 -7.78 30.48
C ALA A 3 -69.19 -8.59 31.35
N GLY A 4 -68.29 -9.36 30.71
CA GLY A 4 -67.20 -10.06 31.35
C GLY A 4 -65.94 -9.14 31.47
N PRO A 5 -65.07 -9.40 32.48
CA PRO A 5 -63.93 -8.52 32.76
C PRO A 5 -62.75 -8.84 31.84
N TRP A 6 -62.13 -7.81 31.34
CA TRP A 6 -60.82 -7.90 30.61
C TRP A 6 -59.71 -7.85 31.66
N ASP A 7 -59.03 -8.97 31.81
CA ASP A 7 -57.81 -9.07 32.60
C ASP A 7 -56.67 -8.26 31.98
N SER A 8 -55.94 -7.57 32.83
CA SER A 8 -54.79 -6.75 32.50
C SER A 8 -53.66 -7.59 31.90
N PRO A 9 -52.95 -7.11 30.88
CA PRO A 9 -51.80 -7.82 30.37
C PRO A 9 -50.66 -7.76 31.40
N HIS A 10 -50.15 -8.94 31.74
CA HIS A 10 -48.92 -9.10 32.52
C HIS A 10 -47.79 -8.31 31.90
N VAL A 11 -47.25 -7.36 32.69
CA VAL A 11 -45.99 -6.68 32.37
C VAL A 11 -44.87 -7.72 32.42
N VAL A 12 -44.46 -8.21 31.27
CA VAL A 12 -43.24 -8.98 31.15
C VAL A 12 -42.09 -8.03 31.44
N LYS A 13 -41.45 -8.18 32.60
CA LYS A 13 -40.18 -7.52 32.90
C LYS A 13 -39.20 -7.85 31.78
N ARG A 14 -38.82 -6.87 30.96
CA ARG A 14 -37.71 -6.98 30.04
C ARG A 14 -36.47 -7.23 30.89
N ASN A 15 -36.01 -8.46 30.93
CA ASN A 15 -34.66 -8.78 31.34
C ASN A 15 -33.74 -7.98 30.43
N SER A 16 -32.98 -7.07 31.00
CA SER A 16 -31.92 -6.33 30.32
C SER A 16 -30.91 -7.37 29.87
N PHE A 17 -30.90 -7.68 28.57
CA PHE A 17 -29.78 -8.39 27.98
C PHE A 17 -28.51 -7.57 28.26
N PRO A 18 -27.47 -8.19 28.81
CA PRO A 18 -26.20 -7.49 28.96
C PRO A 18 -25.82 -6.92 27.61
N ASN A 19 -25.31 -5.71 27.63
CA ASN A 19 -25.04 -4.93 26.42
C ASN A 19 -23.72 -5.45 25.78
N VAL A 20 -23.76 -6.69 25.25
CA VAL A 20 -22.61 -7.46 24.70
C VAL A 20 -21.80 -6.62 23.73
N LEU A 21 -22.48 -5.74 22.97
CA LEU A 21 -21.81 -4.82 22.05
C LEU A 21 -20.97 -3.76 22.77
N ASN A 22 -21.42 -3.27 23.93
CA ASN A 22 -20.64 -2.33 24.73
C ASN A 22 -19.48 -3.03 25.44
N ASP A 23 -19.68 -4.26 25.92
CA ASP A 23 -18.62 -5.04 26.55
C ASP A 23 -17.52 -5.43 25.55
N ILE A 24 -17.89 -5.82 24.33
CA ILE A 24 -16.94 -6.07 23.22
C ILE A 24 -16.22 -4.78 22.85
N LYS A 25 -16.91 -3.65 22.80
CA LYS A 25 -16.31 -2.36 22.47
C LYS A 25 -15.35 -1.89 23.58
N LEU A 26 -15.69 -2.06 24.84
CA LEU A 26 -14.85 -1.77 25.99
C LEU A 26 -13.63 -2.70 26.04
N TYR A 27 -13.82 -4.00 25.82
CA TYR A 27 -12.72 -4.96 25.75
C TYR A 27 -11.75 -4.64 24.58
N TYR A 28 -12.29 -4.26 23.43
CA TYR A 28 -11.49 -3.86 22.26
C TYR A 28 -10.73 -2.54 22.50
N ILE A 29 -11.34 -1.58 23.20
CA ILE A 29 -10.70 -0.34 23.60
C ILE A 29 -9.59 -0.61 24.62
N ASP A 30 -9.84 -1.42 25.67
CA ASP A 30 -8.85 -1.79 26.68
C ASP A 30 -7.69 -2.60 26.08
N TYR A 31 -8.00 -3.49 25.12
CA TYR A 31 -6.99 -4.22 24.35
C TYR A 31 -6.12 -3.29 23.50
N LEU A 32 -6.74 -2.31 22.82
CA LEU A 32 -6.00 -1.30 22.06
C LEU A 32 -5.17 -0.40 22.96
N ASP A 33 -5.71 0.03 24.12
CA ASP A 33 -4.99 0.86 25.09
C ASP A 33 -3.81 0.10 25.70
N LYS A 34 -3.94 -1.19 25.99
CA LYS A 34 -2.81 -2.04 26.42
C LYS A 34 -1.73 -2.15 25.37
N ILE A 35 -2.10 -2.38 24.10
CA ILE A 35 -1.12 -2.42 22.99
C ILE A 35 -0.49 -1.04 22.78
N MET A 36 -1.26 0.04 22.92
CA MET A 36 -0.78 1.41 22.72
C MET A 36 0.09 1.94 23.88
N ASN A 37 0.05 1.32 25.05
CA ASN A 37 0.83 1.73 26.20
C ASN A 37 2.15 0.97 26.38
N GLN A 38 2.41 -0.08 25.61
CA GLN A 38 3.71 -0.75 25.60
C GLN A 38 4.71 0.07 24.77
N LYS A 39 5.74 0.54 25.44
CA LYS A 39 6.79 1.38 24.82
C LYS A 39 8.09 0.60 24.69
N ASN A 40 8.78 0.81 23.58
CA ASN A 40 10.12 0.30 23.34
C ASN A 40 11.20 1.20 23.97
N SER A 41 12.48 0.88 23.76
CA SER A 41 13.63 1.67 24.23
C SER A 41 13.67 3.11 23.71
N LEU A 42 12.97 3.40 22.60
CA LEU A 42 12.83 4.74 22.04
C LEU A 42 11.67 5.54 22.66
N GLY A 43 10.92 4.95 23.59
CA GLY A 43 9.70 5.54 24.15
C GLY A 43 8.52 5.55 23.20
N LEU A 44 8.59 4.77 22.12
CA LEU A 44 7.51 4.56 21.14
C LEU A 44 6.77 3.25 21.41
N ASN A 45 5.60 3.09 20.81
CA ASN A 45 4.86 1.83 20.83
C ASN A 45 5.78 0.66 20.40
N GLU A 46 5.60 -0.51 20.98
CA GLU A 46 6.39 -1.71 20.70
C GLU A 46 6.40 -2.14 19.23
N CYS A 47 5.42 -1.69 18.43
CA CYS A 47 5.40 -1.97 17.01
C CYS A 47 6.53 -1.29 16.22
N PHE A 48 7.17 -0.28 16.80
CA PHE A 48 8.43 0.28 16.29
C PHE A 48 9.59 -0.55 16.84
N LEU A 49 9.97 -1.58 16.10
CA LEU A 49 11.13 -2.37 16.46
C LEU A 49 12.37 -1.46 16.56
N ASP A 50 13.14 -1.62 17.65
CA ASP A 50 14.41 -0.91 17.80
C ASP A 50 15.49 -1.60 16.94
N THR A 51 15.46 -1.30 15.66
CA THR A 51 16.43 -1.77 14.67
C THR A 51 17.08 -0.58 13.96
N ASP A 52 18.33 -0.75 13.52
CA ASP A 52 19.02 0.25 12.69
C ASP A 52 18.69 0.07 11.19
N ASN A 53 18.00 -1.01 10.83
CA ASN A 53 17.60 -1.29 9.46
C ASN A 53 16.10 -0.98 9.23
N PRO A 54 15.76 0.15 8.57
CA PRO A 54 14.37 0.49 8.28
C PRO A 54 13.68 -0.48 7.31
N ILE A 55 14.44 -1.22 6.49
CA ILE A 55 13.88 -2.23 5.60
C ILE A 55 13.35 -3.42 6.39
N GLU A 56 14.01 -3.78 7.48
CA GLU A 56 13.53 -4.82 8.39
C GLU A 56 12.21 -4.40 9.05
N LEU A 57 12.14 -3.19 9.63
CA LEU A 57 10.91 -2.66 10.21
C LEU A 57 9.78 -2.59 9.18
N PHE A 58 10.08 -2.15 7.94
CA PHE A 58 9.11 -2.16 6.85
C PHE A 58 8.55 -3.55 6.59
N LYS A 59 9.41 -4.57 6.49
CA LYS A 59 9.00 -5.95 6.24
C LYS A 59 8.08 -6.47 7.34
N ILE A 60 8.39 -6.19 8.61
CA ILE A 60 7.56 -6.58 9.75
C ILE A 60 6.19 -5.92 9.67
N TRP A 61 6.13 -4.63 9.40
CA TRP A 61 4.85 -3.92 9.26
C TRP A 61 4.05 -4.40 8.05
N MET A 62 4.71 -4.71 6.94
CA MET A 62 4.08 -5.27 5.74
C MET A 62 3.48 -6.66 6.01
N GLU A 63 4.17 -7.54 6.75
CA GLU A 63 3.62 -8.85 7.09
C GLU A 63 2.38 -8.72 8.00
N LYS A 64 2.36 -7.75 8.90
CA LYS A 64 1.15 -7.42 9.66
C LYS A 64 0.04 -6.88 8.74
N ALA A 65 0.37 -5.99 7.80
CA ALA A 65 -0.61 -5.47 6.85
C ALA A 65 -1.22 -6.58 5.99
N LYS A 66 -0.44 -7.54 5.52
CA LYS A 66 -0.95 -8.69 4.75
C LYS A 66 -2.01 -9.51 5.49
N LYS A 67 -1.96 -9.52 6.83
CA LYS A 67 -2.91 -10.27 7.67
C LYS A 67 -4.18 -9.46 8.00
N HIS A 68 -4.13 -8.14 7.96
CA HIS A 68 -5.20 -7.28 8.46
C HIS A 68 -5.87 -6.43 7.38
N GLU A 69 -5.17 -6.08 6.31
CA GLU A 69 -5.78 -5.36 5.19
C GLU A 69 -6.60 -6.33 4.33
N ILE A 70 -7.84 -5.93 4.02
CA ILE A 70 -8.78 -6.78 3.26
C ILE A 70 -8.31 -6.97 1.82
N LYS A 71 -7.74 -5.93 1.21
CA LYS A 71 -7.28 -5.93 -0.19
C LYS A 71 -5.98 -5.15 -0.35
N ASP A 72 -5.12 -5.66 -1.22
CA ASP A 72 -3.94 -4.97 -1.72
C ASP A 72 -3.07 -4.29 -0.63
N PRO A 73 -2.60 -5.02 0.40
CA PRO A 73 -1.74 -4.45 1.44
C PRO A 73 -0.45 -3.83 0.87
N ASN A 74 -0.09 -4.21 -0.34
CA ASN A 74 1.05 -3.70 -1.10
C ASN A 74 0.70 -2.50 -2.01
N ALA A 75 -0.54 -2.01 -1.98
CA ALA A 75 -0.90 -0.79 -2.68
C ALA A 75 -0.27 0.43 -2.02
N LEU A 76 0.20 1.36 -2.84
CA LEU A 76 0.81 2.60 -2.38
C LEU A 76 0.51 3.75 -3.32
N SER A 77 0.48 4.97 -2.79
CA SER A 77 0.48 6.20 -3.58
C SER A 77 1.91 6.52 -3.99
N LEU A 78 2.16 6.58 -5.30
CA LEU A 78 3.45 7.01 -5.87
C LEU A 78 3.34 8.44 -6.34
N ALA A 79 4.09 9.35 -5.74
CA ALA A 79 4.27 10.72 -6.20
C ALA A 79 5.53 10.83 -7.06
N THR A 80 5.39 11.51 -8.19
CA THR A 80 6.47 11.89 -9.12
C THR A 80 6.29 13.35 -9.51
N SER A 81 7.33 14.00 -9.99
CA SER A 81 7.24 15.32 -10.59
C SER A 81 7.99 15.37 -11.90
N ASP A 82 7.55 16.21 -12.80
CA ASP A 82 8.27 16.45 -14.05
C ASP A 82 9.51 17.32 -13.83
N LYS A 83 10.19 17.70 -14.94
CA LYS A 83 11.39 18.57 -14.87
C LYS A 83 11.14 19.96 -14.28
N ASP A 84 9.91 20.45 -14.39
CA ASP A 84 9.50 21.77 -13.94
C ASP A 84 8.92 21.74 -12.49
N GLY A 85 8.94 20.56 -11.86
CA GLY A 85 8.46 20.36 -10.49
C GLY A 85 6.95 20.13 -10.37
N ASN A 86 6.18 20.07 -11.46
CA ASN A 86 4.74 19.80 -11.40
C ASN A 86 4.50 18.37 -10.84
N PRO A 87 3.81 18.24 -9.70
CA PRO A 87 3.60 16.95 -9.07
C PRO A 87 2.49 16.15 -9.76
N SER A 88 2.59 14.85 -9.68
CA SER A 88 1.52 13.93 -10.03
C SER A 88 1.54 12.71 -9.11
N VAL A 89 0.36 12.15 -8.80
CA VAL A 89 0.19 11.02 -7.89
C VAL A 89 -0.74 9.97 -8.49
N ARG A 90 -0.48 8.70 -8.18
CA ARG A 90 -1.32 7.54 -8.57
C ARG A 90 -1.03 6.36 -7.67
N MET A 91 -1.97 5.41 -7.68
CA MET A 91 -1.75 4.13 -7.02
C MET A 91 -0.87 3.22 -7.90
N VAL A 92 0.06 2.52 -7.26
CA VAL A 92 0.82 1.40 -7.82
C VAL A 92 0.92 0.28 -6.79
N LEU A 93 1.34 -0.91 -7.22
CA LEU A 93 1.54 -2.05 -6.33
C LEU A 93 3.03 -2.31 -6.12
N LEU A 94 3.46 -2.35 -4.86
CA LEU A 94 4.79 -2.81 -4.50
C LEU A 94 4.92 -4.30 -4.87
N LYS A 95 6.03 -4.67 -5.51
CA LYS A 95 6.25 -6.05 -5.96
C LYS A 95 7.48 -6.70 -5.35
N ASN A 96 8.45 -5.89 -4.93
CA ASN A 96 9.63 -6.39 -4.22
C ASN A 96 10.17 -5.34 -3.27
N VAL A 97 10.72 -5.79 -2.14
CA VAL A 97 11.49 -5.00 -1.18
C VAL A 97 12.77 -5.73 -0.84
N SER A 98 13.87 -5.04 -0.95
CA SER A 98 15.20 -5.52 -0.57
C SER A 98 16.04 -4.36 -0.04
N GLU A 99 17.25 -4.64 0.40
CA GLU A 99 18.22 -3.61 0.79
C GLU A 99 18.54 -2.62 -0.37
N LYS A 100 18.27 -3.02 -1.62
CA LYS A 100 18.38 -2.15 -2.80
C LYS A 100 17.20 -1.20 -2.99
N GLY A 101 16.09 -1.40 -2.27
CA GLY A 101 14.91 -0.52 -2.30
C GLY A 101 13.59 -1.21 -2.64
N PHE A 102 12.68 -0.42 -3.21
CA PHE A 102 11.27 -0.74 -3.41
C PHE A 102 10.92 -0.79 -4.89
N THR A 103 10.53 -1.95 -5.39
CA THR A 103 10.30 -2.17 -6.82
C THR A 103 8.82 -2.22 -7.17
N PHE A 104 8.44 -1.52 -8.23
CA PHE A 104 7.12 -1.61 -8.88
C PHE A 104 7.29 -1.71 -10.40
N TYR A 105 6.26 -2.19 -11.11
CA TYR A 105 6.30 -2.38 -12.55
C TYR A 105 5.19 -1.62 -13.24
N THR A 106 5.50 -1.07 -14.43
CA THR A 106 4.55 -0.23 -15.17
C THR A 106 4.96 -0.08 -16.63
N ASN A 107 4.13 0.63 -17.41
CA ASN A 107 4.45 1.06 -18.75
C ASN A 107 5.43 2.23 -18.72
N LEU A 108 6.56 2.12 -19.44
CA LEU A 108 7.63 3.12 -19.52
C LEU A 108 7.26 4.40 -20.27
N ASN A 109 6.11 4.39 -20.97
CA ASN A 109 5.58 5.56 -21.68
C ASN A 109 4.45 6.25 -20.87
N SER A 110 4.08 5.70 -19.70
CA SER A 110 3.09 6.35 -18.84
C SER A 110 3.60 7.64 -18.23
N LYS A 111 2.68 8.56 -17.84
CA LYS A 111 3.02 9.86 -17.23
C LYS A 111 4.05 9.74 -16.12
N LYS A 112 3.87 8.78 -15.17
CA LYS A 112 4.83 8.56 -14.09
C LYS A 112 6.23 8.19 -14.57
N SER A 113 6.31 7.35 -15.60
CA SER A 113 7.60 6.92 -16.15
C SER A 113 8.28 8.05 -16.93
N LEU A 114 7.51 8.89 -17.61
CA LEU A 114 8.04 10.07 -18.28
C LEU A 114 8.56 11.09 -17.27
N ASP A 115 7.86 11.26 -16.14
CA ASP A 115 8.34 12.10 -15.03
C ASP A 115 9.66 11.55 -14.48
N ILE A 116 9.72 10.27 -14.12
CA ILE A 116 10.90 9.62 -13.56
C ILE A 116 12.11 9.71 -14.49
N LYS A 117 11.92 9.54 -15.81
CA LYS A 117 13.01 9.70 -16.80
C LYS A 117 13.64 11.09 -16.79
N LYS A 118 12.86 12.12 -16.49
CA LYS A 118 13.29 13.53 -16.47
C LYS A 118 13.71 13.99 -15.07
N ASN A 119 13.05 13.50 -14.05
CA ASN A 119 13.32 13.77 -12.63
C ASN A 119 13.27 12.45 -11.86
N PRO A 120 14.43 11.79 -11.65
CA PRO A 120 14.51 10.46 -11.07
C PRO A 120 14.33 10.48 -9.53
N LYS A 121 13.40 11.27 -9.02
CA LYS A 121 13.03 11.34 -7.61
C LYS A 121 11.56 11.01 -7.43
N GLY A 122 11.22 10.44 -6.29
CA GLY A 122 9.82 10.14 -5.97
C GLY A 122 9.60 9.83 -4.52
N ALA A 123 8.32 9.80 -4.16
CA ALA A 123 7.88 9.38 -2.85
C ALA A 123 6.80 8.30 -2.97
N MET A 124 6.91 7.29 -2.12
CA MET A 124 5.91 6.25 -1.94
C MET A 124 5.23 6.45 -0.59
N CYS A 125 3.91 6.38 -0.54
CA CYS A 125 3.15 6.44 0.69
C CYS A 125 2.25 5.19 0.79
N PHE A 126 2.47 4.39 1.83
CA PHE A 126 1.59 3.31 2.25
C PHE A 126 0.69 3.82 3.36
N TYR A 127 -0.59 3.46 3.32
CA TYR A 127 -1.51 3.74 4.40
C TYR A 127 -2.36 2.49 4.67
N TRP A 128 -2.12 1.86 5.80
CA TRP A 128 -2.85 0.69 6.29
C TRP A 128 -3.86 1.11 7.33
N LYS A 129 -5.08 1.31 6.87
CA LYS A 129 -6.17 1.85 7.69
C LYS A 129 -6.51 0.94 8.86
N SER A 130 -6.53 -0.38 8.65
CA SER A 130 -6.81 -1.38 9.67
C SER A 130 -5.79 -1.38 10.81
N LEU A 131 -4.55 -0.96 10.53
CA LEU A 131 -3.46 -0.87 11.51
C LEU A 131 -3.20 0.55 11.98
N SER A 132 -3.94 1.53 11.44
CA SER A 132 -3.71 2.96 11.70
C SER A 132 -2.26 3.39 11.48
N ARG A 133 -1.61 2.86 10.44
CA ARG A 133 -0.18 3.05 10.13
C ARG A 133 0.03 3.64 8.76
N GLN A 134 1.03 4.51 8.67
CA GLN A 134 1.52 5.06 7.41
C GLN A 134 3.03 4.89 7.30
N ILE A 135 3.53 4.65 6.09
CA ILE A 135 4.96 4.66 5.80
C ILE A 135 5.20 5.56 4.60
N ILE A 136 6.15 6.48 4.71
CA ILE A 136 6.60 7.32 3.60
C ILE A 136 8.04 6.93 3.27
N VAL A 137 8.28 6.62 1.99
CA VAL A 137 9.62 6.31 1.47
C VAL A 137 9.96 7.34 0.41
N ILE A 138 11.06 8.06 0.59
CA ILE A 138 11.56 9.07 -0.36
C ILE A 138 12.92 8.65 -0.86
N GLY A 139 13.16 8.78 -2.16
CA GLY A 139 14.44 8.41 -2.72
C GLY A 139 14.60 8.66 -4.21
N SER A 140 15.69 8.15 -4.75
CA SER A 140 15.96 8.15 -6.19
C SER A 140 15.38 6.90 -6.84
N ILE A 141 14.92 7.06 -8.09
CA ILE A 141 14.27 5.98 -8.84
C ILE A 141 15.11 5.67 -10.09
N ALA A 142 15.44 4.40 -10.26
CA ALA A 142 16.12 3.88 -11.43
C ALA A 142 15.36 2.71 -12.05
N GLN A 143 15.50 2.50 -13.35
CA GLN A 143 14.92 1.36 -14.04
C GLN A 143 15.65 0.08 -13.60
N VAL A 144 14.89 -1.00 -13.40
CA VAL A 144 15.48 -2.31 -13.11
C VAL A 144 16.12 -2.90 -14.38
N GLU A 145 17.05 -3.83 -14.20
CA GLU A 145 17.65 -4.58 -15.30
C GLU A 145 16.60 -5.38 -16.08
N ASP A 146 16.82 -5.56 -17.38
CA ASP A 146 15.88 -6.26 -18.25
C ASP A 146 15.64 -7.70 -17.81
N SER A 147 16.66 -8.41 -17.34
CA SER A 147 16.54 -9.76 -16.79
C SER A 147 15.54 -9.84 -15.61
N ILE A 148 15.55 -8.85 -14.72
CA ILE A 148 14.63 -8.75 -13.60
C ILE A 148 13.20 -8.46 -14.10
N ALA A 149 13.09 -7.54 -15.08
CA ALA A 149 11.82 -7.19 -15.68
C ALA A 149 11.20 -8.38 -16.45
N ASP A 150 12.00 -9.14 -17.20
CA ASP A 150 11.58 -10.32 -17.94
C ASP A 150 11.10 -11.43 -16.99
N LYS A 151 11.87 -11.70 -15.94
CA LYS A 151 11.49 -12.69 -14.91
C LYS A 151 10.14 -12.36 -14.28
N TYR A 152 9.94 -11.09 -13.90
CA TYR A 152 8.67 -10.68 -13.29
C TYR A 152 7.54 -10.65 -14.33
N PHE A 153 7.78 -10.20 -15.57
CA PHE A 153 6.76 -10.21 -16.63
C PHE A 153 6.24 -11.62 -16.87
N ASN A 154 7.13 -12.60 -16.95
CA ASN A 154 6.79 -14.00 -17.19
C ASN A 154 6.03 -14.67 -16.03
N SER A 155 6.19 -14.17 -14.80
CA SER A 155 5.44 -14.65 -13.63
C SER A 155 4.00 -14.13 -13.56
N ARG A 156 3.63 -13.14 -14.39
CA ARG A 156 2.29 -12.56 -14.40
C ARG A 156 1.31 -13.48 -15.13
N ASP A 157 0.05 -13.40 -14.75
CA ASP A 157 -1.03 -14.08 -15.47
C ASP A 157 -1.10 -13.60 -16.93
N TYR A 158 -1.63 -14.47 -17.80
CA TYR A 158 -1.69 -14.22 -19.23
C TYR A 158 -2.46 -12.95 -19.59
N GLU A 159 -3.60 -12.70 -18.94
CA GLU A 159 -4.46 -11.53 -19.23
C GLU A 159 -3.72 -10.23 -18.87
N SER A 160 -3.00 -10.20 -17.77
CA SER A 160 -2.16 -9.06 -17.37
C SER A 160 -0.99 -8.84 -18.34
N ARG A 161 -0.40 -9.89 -18.90
CA ARG A 161 0.66 -9.79 -19.91
C ARG A 161 0.11 -9.24 -21.22
N ILE A 162 -1.05 -9.71 -21.68
CA ILE A 162 -1.76 -9.18 -22.86
C ILE A 162 -2.13 -7.72 -22.65
N GLY A 163 -2.66 -7.37 -21.48
CA GLY A 163 -3.00 -5.98 -21.15
C GLY A 163 -1.79 -5.04 -21.25
N ALA A 164 -0.60 -5.50 -20.89
CA ALA A 164 0.63 -4.71 -21.02
C ALA A 164 1.00 -4.44 -22.50
N TRP A 165 0.70 -5.34 -23.43
CA TRP A 165 0.87 -5.14 -24.86
C TRP A 165 -0.20 -4.20 -25.44
N ALA A 166 -1.45 -4.36 -25.04
CA ALA A 166 -2.58 -3.65 -25.65
C ALA A 166 -2.71 -2.19 -25.17
N SER A 167 -2.21 -1.87 -23.97
CA SER A 167 -2.45 -0.57 -23.34
C SER A 167 -1.34 0.43 -23.61
N ASN A 168 -1.68 1.54 -24.25
CA ASN A 168 -0.88 2.76 -24.27
C ASN A 168 -1.18 3.58 -22.99
N GLN A 169 -0.66 3.14 -21.86
CA GLN A 169 -1.01 3.70 -20.54
C GLN A 169 -0.77 5.22 -20.47
N SER A 170 -1.76 5.97 -20.00
CA SER A 170 -1.80 7.43 -19.86
C SER A 170 -2.00 8.22 -21.16
N GLU A 171 -2.12 7.59 -22.33
CA GLU A 171 -2.52 8.23 -23.56
C GLU A 171 -4.05 8.35 -23.67
N THR A 172 -4.50 9.28 -24.51
CA THR A 172 -5.93 9.42 -24.81
C THR A 172 -6.47 8.15 -25.45
N LEU A 173 -7.52 7.59 -24.89
CA LEU A 173 -8.27 6.47 -25.46
C LEU A 173 -9.52 6.98 -26.15
N ARG A 174 -9.64 6.75 -27.47
CA ARG A 174 -10.78 7.19 -28.26
C ARG A 174 -12.08 6.49 -27.85
N SER A 175 -12.01 5.18 -27.63
CA SER A 175 -13.14 4.42 -27.11
C SER A 175 -12.66 3.18 -26.34
N ARG A 176 -13.49 2.69 -25.40
CA ARG A 176 -13.20 1.41 -24.72
C ARG A 176 -13.18 0.23 -25.70
N ASN A 177 -13.98 0.29 -26.75
CA ASN A 177 -14.01 -0.75 -27.79
C ASN A 177 -12.68 -0.86 -28.55
N ASP A 178 -11.97 0.24 -28.77
CA ASP A 178 -10.65 0.23 -29.41
C ASP A 178 -9.63 -0.53 -28.55
N LEU A 179 -9.68 -0.37 -27.22
CA LEU A 179 -8.85 -1.15 -26.31
C LEU A 179 -9.20 -2.64 -26.35
N LEU A 180 -10.49 -2.98 -26.35
CA LEU A 180 -10.96 -4.38 -26.42
C LEU A 180 -10.55 -5.04 -27.74
N LYS A 181 -10.63 -4.32 -28.87
CA LYS A 181 -10.11 -4.80 -30.16
C LYS A 181 -8.61 -5.11 -30.09
N LYS A 182 -7.80 -4.18 -29.59
CA LYS A 182 -6.37 -4.40 -29.39
C LYS A 182 -6.06 -5.60 -28.50
N ILE A 183 -6.80 -5.78 -27.41
CA ILE A 183 -6.66 -6.95 -26.54
C ILE A 183 -6.89 -8.24 -27.33
N ASN A 184 -7.94 -8.29 -28.14
CA ASN A 184 -8.26 -9.46 -28.96
C ASN A 184 -7.21 -9.72 -30.05
N GLU A 185 -6.71 -8.67 -30.72
CA GLU A 185 -5.61 -8.78 -31.69
C GLU A 185 -4.36 -9.38 -31.05
N TYR A 186 -3.99 -8.91 -29.85
CA TYR A 186 -2.84 -9.47 -29.14
C TYR A 186 -3.07 -10.88 -28.62
N LYS A 187 -4.31 -11.26 -28.24
CA LYS A 187 -4.66 -12.64 -27.91
C LYS A 187 -4.55 -13.58 -29.09
N GLN A 188 -4.92 -13.13 -30.30
CA GLN A 188 -4.75 -13.90 -31.54
C GLN A 188 -3.28 -14.02 -31.89
N LYS A 189 -2.50 -12.95 -31.80
CA LYS A 189 -1.07 -12.94 -32.09
C LYS A 189 -0.25 -13.79 -31.12
N TYR A 190 -0.64 -13.82 -29.85
CA TYR A 190 0.05 -14.54 -28.78
C TYR A 190 -0.94 -15.45 -28.03
N PRO A 191 -1.30 -16.61 -28.58
CA PRO A 191 -2.15 -17.58 -27.86
C PRO A 191 -1.51 -18.03 -26.54
N LYS A 192 -2.35 -18.53 -25.60
CA LYS A 192 -1.87 -18.97 -24.28
C LYS A 192 -0.77 -20.04 -24.30
N THR A 193 -0.67 -20.77 -25.38
CA THR A 193 0.34 -21.82 -25.61
C THR A 193 1.70 -21.28 -26.02
N ASN A 194 1.78 -20.02 -26.43
CA ASN A 194 3.01 -19.41 -26.93
C ASN A 194 3.70 -18.59 -25.84
N ASN A 195 5.02 -18.54 -25.91
CA ASN A 195 5.82 -17.66 -25.06
C ASN A 195 5.54 -16.20 -25.44
N LEU A 196 4.83 -15.47 -24.59
CA LEU A 196 4.52 -14.05 -24.77
C LEU A 196 5.69 -13.21 -24.24
N PRO A 197 6.49 -12.59 -25.12
CA PRO A 197 7.63 -11.79 -24.68
C PRO A 197 7.17 -10.50 -23.97
N ARG A 198 8.03 -9.93 -23.15
CA ARG A 198 7.80 -8.63 -22.53
C ARG A 198 7.85 -7.52 -23.60
N PRO A 199 6.88 -6.61 -23.66
CA PRO A 199 6.95 -5.47 -24.57
C PRO A 199 8.06 -4.49 -24.12
N LYS A 200 8.79 -3.92 -25.06
CA LYS A 200 9.90 -2.97 -24.79
C LYS A 200 9.48 -1.76 -23.95
N HIS A 201 8.21 -1.37 -24.05
CA HIS A 201 7.64 -0.25 -23.28
C HIS A 201 7.16 -0.64 -21.87
N TRP A 202 7.46 -1.82 -21.37
CA TRP A 202 7.06 -2.26 -20.02
C TRP A 202 8.28 -2.75 -19.25
N SER A 203 8.49 -2.21 -18.04
CA SER A 203 9.59 -2.60 -17.17
C SER A 203 9.26 -2.26 -15.71
N GLY A 204 10.23 -2.43 -14.83
CA GLY A 204 10.19 -2.05 -13.43
C GLY A 204 11.00 -0.80 -13.13
N TRP A 205 10.59 -0.13 -12.06
CA TRP A 205 11.32 0.94 -11.42
C TRP A 205 11.64 0.55 -9.98
N ASN A 206 12.85 0.81 -9.54
CA ASN A 206 13.28 0.63 -8.16
C ASN A 206 13.53 1.98 -7.51
N LEU A 207 12.87 2.27 -6.38
CA LEU A 207 13.15 3.42 -5.54
C LEU A 207 14.18 3.02 -4.49
N THR A 208 15.38 3.59 -4.60
CA THR A 208 16.44 3.47 -3.58
C THR A 208 16.22 4.55 -2.53
N PRO A 209 15.89 4.21 -1.27
CA PRO A 209 15.47 5.19 -0.29
C PRO A 209 16.63 6.01 0.25
N SER A 210 16.42 7.32 0.37
CA SER A 210 17.23 8.25 1.16
C SER A 210 16.60 8.54 2.51
N SER A 211 15.28 8.35 2.66
CA SER A 211 14.60 8.37 3.95
C SER A 211 13.38 7.48 3.96
N ILE A 212 13.07 6.91 5.14
CA ILE A 212 11.86 6.15 5.41
C ILE A 212 11.26 6.67 6.72
N GLU A 213 10.00 7.06 6.70
CA GLU A 213 9.27 7.52 7.88
C GLU A 213 8.15 6.53 8.20
N PHE A 214 8.09 6.10 9.44
CA PHE A 214 7.03 5.29 10.01
C PHE A 214 6.16 6.17 10.90
N TRP A 215 4.86 6.10 10.72
CA TRP A 215 3.87 6.86 11.46
C TRP A 215 2.80 5.92 12.02
N LEU A 216 2.48 6.09 13.30
CA LEU A 216 1.41 5.40 14.00
C LEU A 216 0.41 6.41 14.54
N HIS A 217 -0.87 6.15 14.33
CA HIS A 217 -1.93 6.94 14.94
C HIS A 217 -1.91 6.79 16.47
N ALA A 218 -2.04 7.91 17.15
CA ALA A 218 -2.26 7.94 18.60
C ALA A 218 -3.36 8.95 18.95
N SER A 219 -3.96 8.78 20.14
CA SER A 219 -5.02 9.63 20.66
C SER A 219 -4.58 11.10 20.72
N ASN A 220 -5.54 12.01 20.71
CA ASN A 220 -5.31 13.45 20.83
C ASN A 220 -4.35 14.03 19.80
N ARG A 221 -4.18 13.35 18.64
CA ARG A 221 -3.25 13.72 17.56
C ARG A 221 -1.77 13.69 17.94
N ILE A 222 -1.41 13.09 19.08
CA ILE A 222 -0.01 12.93 19.51
C ILE A 222 0.56 11.68 18.83
N HIS A 223 0.65 11.72 17.50
CA HIS A 223 1.07 10.59 16.67
C HIS A 223 2.55 10.25 16.89
N GLU A 224 2.86 8.98 16.86
CA GLU A 224 4.24 8.53 16.97
C GLU A 224 4.89 8.46 15.60
N ARG A 225 6.07 9.07 15.47
CA ARG A 225 6.77 9.21 14.19
C ARG A 225 8.25 8.92 14.34
N LEU A 226 8.71 7.88 13.66
CA LEU A 226 10.11 7.48 13.57
C LEU A 226 10.57 7.64 12.12
N LYS A 227 11.61 8.44 11.91
CA LYS A 227 12.19 8.66 10.60
C LYS A 227 13.64 8.18 10.57
N TYR A 228 13.93 7.38 9.56
CA TYR A 228 15.30 7.02 9.18
C TYR A 228 15.75 7.93 8.04
N LYS A 229 16.93 8.51 8.17
CA LYS A 229 17.60 9.27 7.11
C LYS A 229 18.93 8.60 6.78
N LYS A 230 19.26 8.50 5.50
CA LYS A 230 20.54 7.97 5.06
C LYS A 230 21.58 9.09 5.01
N VAL A 231 22.61 8.98 5.83
CA VAL A 231 23.73 9.93 5.92
C VAL A 231 25.02 9.12 5.77
N ASN A 232 25.86 9.46 4.82
CA ASN A 232 27.13 8.74 4.54
C ASN A 232 26.92 7.21 4.37
N ASN A 233 25.85 6.80 3.70
CA ASN A 233 25.41 5.42 3.52
C ASN A 233 24.93 4.66 4.77
N GLU A 234 24.87 5.31 5.92
CA GLU A 234 24.35 4.75 7.16
C GLU A 234 22.98 5.31 7.50
N TRP A 235 22.15 4.53 8.17
CA TRP A 235 20.84 4.97 8.63
C TRP A 235 20.94 5.65 10.01
N GLN A 236 20.39 6.84 10.11
CA GLN A 236 20.23 7.58 11.36
C GLN A 236 18.76 7.68 11.71
N LYS A 237 18.42 7.34 12.95
CA LYS A 237 17.07 7.42 13.51
C LYS A 237 16.82 8.80 14.10
N VAL A 238 15.65 9.38 13.81
CA VAL A 238 15.17 10.62 14.44
C VAL A 238 13.69 10.51 14.76
N LEU A 239 13.30 10.97 15.92
CA LEU A 239 11.90 11.14 16.28
C LEU A 239 11.37 12.46 15.68
N LEU A 240 10.13 12.46 15.26
CA LEU A 240 9.48 13.67 14.73
C LEU A 240 8.31 14.05 15.63
N ASN A 241 8.11 15.37 15.79
CA ASN A 241 6.87 15.86 16.39
C ASN A 241 5.66 15.44 15.55
N PRO A 242 4.49 15.22 16.19
CA PRO A 242 3.22 14.92 15.52
C PRO A 242 2.84 15.92 14.45
#